data_5557e3abeecb9f25ddf388f1fd79c634
#
_entry.id   5557e3abeecb9f25ddf388f1fd79c634
#
_cell.length_a   1.000
_cell.length_b   1.000
_cell.length_c   1.000
_cell.angle_alpha   90.00
_cell.angle_beta   90.00
_cell.angle_gamma   90.00
#
_symmetry.space_group_name_H-M   'P 1'
#
loop_
_entity.id
_entity.type
_entity.pdbx_description
1 polymer ?
#
loop_
_entity_poly.entity_id
_entity_poly.type
_entity_poly.pdbx_seq_one_letter_code
_entity_poly.pdbx_strand_id
1 'polypeptide(L)'
;MKATYDIVIIGGGPAGLAAACAAYDQGVQDVLILERDKELGGILNQCIHNGFGLHTFQEELTGPEYAKRYEVETEKRKIPYLLETMVLDISPEKEITALNRKDGLFTIQAKAVILAMGCRERPRGALNIPGYRPAGIYSAGTAQRLVNIEGYLPGREVVILGSGDIGLIMARRMTLEGAKVKVVAELMPYSGGLKRNIVQCLDDFGIPLKLSHTVVDIKGKERVESVTLAQVDENRKPIPGTEEEYTCDTLLLSVGLIPENELSDKLGVRLHPVTGGPVVNESLETSIPGIFACGNVLHVHDLVDFVSQEATMAGTCAAAYVNAGRTEETEEISVKCGSGVRYTVPAKIRPAYMEEKLPVRFRVGQVYQRASIMVRSGDTVLLRKKRPIMAPGEMETVYIKKDSLSPDNIGNDITISIEEE
;
A
#
# COMPACT_ATOMS: atom_id res chain seq x y z
N MET A 1 16.15 -12.67 25.43
CA MET A 1 15.99 -12.45 23.99
C MET A 1 17.32 -12.71 23.29
N LYS A 2 17.32 -13.27 22.08
CA LYS A 2 18.53 -13.47 21.28
C LYS A 2 18.97 -12.12 20.70
N ALA A 3 20.28 -11.84 20.71
CA ALA A 3 20.80 -10.55 20.23
C ALA A 3 21.06 -10.49 18.71
N THR A 4 21.04 -11.64 18.03
CA THR A 4 21.34 -11.74 16.59
C THR A 4 20.35 -12.64 15.88
N TYR A 5 19.96 -12.27 14.66
CA TYR A 5 19.08 -13.06 13.78
C TYR A 5 19.60 -13.02 12.35
N ASP A 6 19.24 -14.01 11.54
CA ASP A 6 19.55 -14.00 10.12
C ASP A 6 18.67 -12.98 9.38
N ILE A 7 17.36 -13.02 9.62
CA ILE A 7 16.42 -12.07 9.03
C ILE A 7 15.52 -11.48 10.11
N VAL A 8 15.40 -10.15 10.13
CA VAL A 8 14.42 -9.45 10.96
C VAL A 8 13.42 -8.75 10.08
N ILE A 9 12.14 -8.95 10.37
CA ILE A 9 11.01 -8.37 9.60
C ILE A 9 10.34 -7.32 10.46
N ILE A 10 10.20 -6.11 9.93
CA ILE A 10 9.56 -4.99 10.62
C ILE A 10 8.12 -4.86 10.16
N GLY A 11 7.20 -5.28 11.00
CA GLY A 11 5.76 -5.33 10.77
C GLY A 11 5.22 -6.75 10.63
N GLY A 12 4.23 -7.09 11.43
CA GLY A 12 3.53 -8.39 11.47
C GLY A 12 2.20 -8.40 10.71
N GLY A 13 2.02 -7.50 9.75
CA GLY A 13 0.89 -7.50 8.83
C GLY A 13 1.02 -8.57 7.72
N PRO A 14 0.10 -8.60 6.72
CA PRO A 14 0.09 -9.63 5.68
C PRO A 14 1.41 -9.72 4.91
N ALA A 15 2.08 -8.60 4.65
CA ALA A 15 3.38 -8.58 4.00
C ALA A 15 4.45 -9.26 4.87
N GLY A 16 4.57 -8.86 6.14
CA GLY A 16 5.59 -9.43 7.03
C GLY A 16 5.41 -10.91 7.28
N LEU A 17 4.17 -11.36 7.47
CA LEU A 17 3.84 -12.78 7.67
C LEU A 17 4.18 -13.62 6.44
N ALA A 18 3.81 -13.16 5.24
CA ALA A 18 4.12 -13.86 3.99
C ALA A 18 5.64 -13.92 3.73
N ALA A 19 6.36 -12.81 3.96
CA ALA A 19 7.81 -12.75 3.82
C ALA A 19 8.51 -13.69 4.81
N ALA A 20 8.05 -13.75 6.06
CA ALA A 20 8.61 -14.63 7.08
C ALA A 20 8.46 -16.10 6.70
N CYS A 21 7.27 -16.52 6.29
CA CYS A 21 7.02 -17.88 5.83
C CYS A 21 7.90 -18.23 4.63
N ALA A 22 8.00 -17.34 3.65
CA ALA A 22 8.83 -17.56 2.47
C ALA A 22 10.31 -17.69 2.81
N ALA A 23 10.85 -16.82 3.66
CA ALA A 23 12.24 -16.89 4.09
C ALA A 23 12.55 -18.21 4.82
N TYR A 24 11.64 -18.63 5.69
CA TYR A 24 11.77 -19.90 6.40
C TYR A 24 11.77 -21.10 5.43
N ASP A 25 10.88 -21.12 4.45
CA ASP A 25 10.75 -22.19 3.46
C ASP A 25 11.97 -22.27 2.53
N GLN A 26 12.75 -21.18 2.39
CA GLN A 26 14.03 -21.13 1.70
C GLN A 26 15.23 -21.56 2.59
N GLY A 27 14.96 -22.13 3.75
CA GLY A 27 15.96 -22.71 4.65
C GLY A 27 16.55 -21.74 5.69
N VAL A 28 16.14 -20.47 5.73
CA VAL A 28 16.56 -19.53 6.78
C VAL A 28 15.60 -19.66 7.96
N GLN A 29 15.99 -20.45 8.98
CA GLN A 29 15.13 -20.71 10.14
C GLN A 29 15.22 -19.63 11.22
N ASP A 30 16.27 -18.82 11.21
CA ASP A 30 16.53 -17.77 12.21
C ASP A 30 15.91 -16.44 11.79
N VAL A 31 14.56 -16.42 11.77
CA VAL A 31 13.73 -15.28 11.37
C VAL A 31 13.02 -14.74 12.61
N LEU A 32 12.92 -13.41 12.75
CA LEU A 32 12.15 -12.72 13.79
C LEU A 32 11.21 -11.69 13.17
N ILE A 33 9.95 -11.63 13.63
CA ILE A 33 9.00 -10.57 13.30
C ILE A 33 8.89 -9.59 14.48
N LEU A 34 9.00 -8.28 14.22
CA LEU A 34 8.75 -7.22 15.18
C LEU A 34 7.45 -6.52 14.83
N GLU A 35 6.45 -6.58 15.73
CA GLU A 35 5.14 -5.98 15.53
C GLU A 35 4.83 -4.97 16.65
N ARG A 36 4.42 -3.77 16.27
CA ARG A 36 4.11 -2.70 17.24
C ARG A 36 2.74 -2.86 17.92
N ASP A 37 1.80 -3.54 17.27
CA ASP A 37 0.46 -3.76 17.83
C ASP A 37 0.47 -4.96 18.79
N LYS A 38 -0.63 -5.15 19.49
CA LYS A 38 -0.87 -6.24 20.47
C LYS A 38 -1.12 -7.60 19.80
N GLU A 39 -1.28 -7.64 18.48
CA GLU A 39 -1.58 -8.84 17.70
C GLU A 39 -0.98 -8.76 16.29
N LEU A 40 -0.77 -9.91 15.66
CA LEU A 40 -0.39 -10.02 14.26
C LEU A 40 -1.59 -9.73 13.34
N GLY A 41 -1.35 -9.63 12.02
CA GLY A 41 -2.40 -9.42 11.02
C GLY A 41 -2.50 -7.97 10.53
N GLY A 42 -2.03 -7.00 11.33
CA GLY A 42 -1.99 -5.59 10.95
C GLY A 42 -3.37 -5.03 10.60
N ILE A 43 -3.44 -4.23 9.53
CA ILE A 43 -4.67 -3.54 9.11
C ILE A 43 -5.82 -4.51 8.75
N LEU A 44 -5.52 -5.75 8.40
CA LEU A 44 -6.54 -6.73 8.03
C LEU A 44 -7.50 -7.05 9.18
N ASN A 45 -7.06 -6.96 10.44
CA ASN A 45 -7.88 -7.25 11.60
C ASN A 45 -9.13 -6.36 11.69
N GLN A 46 -9.06 -5.14 11.17
CA GLN A 46 -10.22 -4.24 11.12
C GLN A 46 -11.03 -4.34 9.81
N CYS A 47 -10.54 -5.06 8.80
CA CYS A 47 -11.17 -5.20 7.49
C CYS A 47 -12.16 -6.37 7.48
N ILE A 48 -13.30 -6.26 8.16
CA ILE A 48 -14.28 -7.35 8.34
C ILE A 48 -15.18 -7.60 7.11
N HIS A 49 -15.01 -6.86 6.03
CA HIS A 49 -15.69 -7.10 4.75
C HIS A 49 -15.01 -8.22 3.95
N ASN A 50 -15.73 -8.80 3.01
CA ASN A 50 -15.26 -9.86 2.12
C ASN A 50 -14.43 -9.29 0.96
N GLY A 51 -13.75 -10.19 0.21
CA GLY A 51 -13.03 -9.88 -1.02
C GLY A 51 -11.53 -10.08 -0.94
N PHE A 52 -11.05 -10.73 0.12
CA PHE A 52 -9.65 -11.12 0.31
C PHE A 52 -9.45 -12.61 -0.03
N GLY A 53 -8.26 -12.98 -0.50
CA GLY A 53 -7.84 -14.38 -0.64
C GLY A 53 -8.22 -15.07 -1.95
N LEU A 54 -8.93 -14.41 -2.85
CA LEU A 54 -9.37 -15.01 -4.12
C LEU A 54 -8.21 -15.51 -4.99
N HIS A 55 -7.07 -14.83 -4.97
CA HIS A 55 -5.89 -15.23 -5.75
C HIS A 55 -4.94 -16.14 -4.96
N THR A 56 -4.81 -15.92 -3.66
CA THR A 56 -3.86 -16.65 -2.80
C THR A 56 -4.44 -17.97 -2.30
N PHE A 57 -5.69 -17.96 -1.84
CA PHE A 57 -6.33 -19.12 -1.20
C PHE A 57 -7.44 -19.74 -2.04
N GLN A 58 -7.83 -19.12 -3.16
CA GLN A 58 -8.98 -19.54 -4.00
C GLN A 58 -10.30 -19.56 -3.22
N GLU A 59 -10.37 -18.73 -2.18
CA GLU A 59 -11.52 -18.55 -1.30
C GLU A 59 -11.79 -17.07 -1.10
N GLU A 60 -13.07 -16.70 -0.94
CA GLU A 60 -13.44 -15.34 -0.54
C GLU A 60 -13.44 -15.25 0.98
N LEU A 61 -12.50 -14.51 1.54
CA LEU A 61 -12.28 -14.35 2.97
C LEU A 61 -12.55 -12.91 3.41
N THR A 62 -12.79 -12.73 4.70
CA THR A 62 -12.65 -11.43 5.38
C THR A 62 -11.17 -11.15 5.69
N GLY A 63 -10.85 -9.89 6.04
CA GLY A 63 -9.47 -9.52 6.41
C GLY A 63 -8.92 -10.33 7.59
N PRO A 64 -9.66 -10.48 8.72
CA PRO A 64 -9.22 -11.32 9.84
C PRO A 64 -9.01 -12.79 9.47
N GLU A 65 -9.87 -13.38 8.64
CA GLU A 65 -9.69 -14.75 8.15
C GLU A 65 -8.43 -14.90 7.32
N TYR A 66 -8.17 -13.94 6.43
CA TYR A 66 -6.94 -13.91 5.64
C TYR A 66 -5.69 -13.82 6.52
N ALA A 67 -5.68 -12.88 7.47
CA ALA A 67 -4.59 -12.73 8.43
C ALA A 67 -4.35 -14.02 9.22
N LYS A 68 -5.44 -14.63 9.72
CA LYS A 68 -5.35 -15.88 10.49
C LYS A 68 -4.76 -17.05 9.71
N ARG A 69 -4.98 -17.12 8.37
CA ARG A 69 -4.34 -18.15 7.52
C ARG A 69 -2.80 -18.01 7.59
N TYR A 70 -2.25 -16.80 7.46
CA TYR A 70 -0.81 -16.57 7.55
C TYR A 70 -0.26 -16.70 8.97
N GLU A 71 -1.02 -16.32 10.00
CA GLU A 71 -0.63 -16.56 11.40
C GLU A 71 -0.44 -18.06 11.67
N VAL A 72 -1.41 -18.89 11.24
CA VAL A 72 -1.31 -20.35 11.39
C VAL A 72 -0.08 -20.91 10.66
N GLU A 73 0.22 -20.39 9.46
CA GLU A 73 1.42 -20.80 8.72
C GLU A 73 2.72 -20.37 9.45
N THR A 74 2.74 -19.22 10.10
CA THR A 74 3.83 -18.73 10.93
C THR A 74 4.00 -19.59 12.19
N GLU A 75 2.89 -19.94 12.86
CA GLU A 75 2.88 -20.83 14.03
C GLU A 75 3.38 -22.25 13.71
N LYS A 76 2.96 -22.82 12.56
CA LYS A 76 3.43 -24.15 12.11
C LYS A 76 4.95 -24.19 11.90
N ARG A 77 5.53 -23.10 11.41
CA ARG A 77 6.98 -22.94 11.20
C ARG A 77 7.71 -22.54 12.49
N LYS A 78 6.98 -22.26 13.57
CA LYS A 78 7.52 -21.77 14.85
C LYS A 78 8.38 -20.52 14.70
N ILE A 79 8.00 -19.62 13.78
CA ILE A 79 8.70 -18.34 13.58
C ILE A 79 8.44 -17.46 14.80
N PRO A 80 9.47 -17.01 15.52
CA PRO A 80 9.30 -16.13 16.67
C PRO A 80 8.84 -14.73 16.24
N TYR A 81 8.04 -14.10 17.09
CA TYR A 81 7.62 -12.71 16.94
C TYR A 81 7.57 -12.00 18.29
N LEU A 82 7.75 -10.69 18.27
CA LEU A 82 7.61 -9.81 19.43
C LEU A 82 6.50 -8.79 19.13
N LEU A 83 5.43 -8.87 19.92
CA LEU A 83 4.32 -7.92 19.90
C LEU A 83 4.60 -6.71 20.79
N GLU A 84 3.77 -5.65 20.64
CA GLU A 84 3.92 -4.38 21.38
C GLU A 84 5.36 -3.84 21.31
N THR A 85 6.07 -4.14 20.20
CA THR A 85 7.48 -3.84 20.02
C THR A 85 7.65 -2.81 18.90
N MET A 86 8.01 -1.60 19.30
CA MET A 86 8.23 -0.47 18.39
C MET A 86 9.68 -0.41 17.96
N VAL A 87 9.94 -0.49 16.67
CA VAL A 87 11.26 -0.22 16.09
C VAL A 87 11.44 1.30 16.01
N LEU A 88 12.54 1.79 16.58
CA LEU A 88 12.85 3.22 16.66
C LEU A 88 13.88 3.66 15.64
N ASP A 89 14.81 2.75 15.31
CA ASP A 89 15.91 3.03 14.39
C ASP A 89 16.47 1.75 13.78
N ILE A 90 17.10 1.89 12.60
CA ILE A 90 17.82 0.82 11.90
C ILE A 90 19.10 1.44 11.34
N SER A 91 20.27 0.86 11.64
CA SER A 91 21.52 1.32 11.06
C SER A 91 21.81 0.67 9.69
N PRO A 92 22.69 1.27 8.86
CA PRO A 92 23.15 0.64 7.61
C PRO A 92 23.79 -0.73 7.80
N GLU A 93 24.37 -0.99 8.98
CA GLU A 93 24.94 -2.28 9.39
C GLU A 93 23.85 -3.27 9.85
N LYS A 94 22.59 -2.87 9.80
CA LYS A 94 21.41 -3.66 10.19
C LYS A 94 21.33 -3.94 11.70
N GLU A 95 21.84 -3.02 12.51
CA GLU A 95 21.50 -2.98 13.93
C GLU A 95 20.15 -2.30 14.09
N ILE A 96 19.22 -2.99 14.75
CA ILE A 96 17.83 -2.54 14.94
C ILE A 96 17.65 -2.16 16.39
N THR A 97 17.30 -0.90 16.64
CA THR A 97 16.93 -0.41 17.98
C THR A 97 15.43 -0.49 18.15
N ALA A 98 14.97 -1.20 19.16
CA ALA A 98 13.55 -1.40 19.45
C ALA A 98 13.22 -1.18 20.92
N LEU A 99 11.94 -0.93 21.20
CA LEU A 99 11.40 -0.70 22.54
C LEU A 99 10.14 -1.53 22.75
N ASN A 100 10.03 -2.20 23.88
CA ASN A 100 8.76 -2.78 24.35
C ASN A 100 8.64 -2.65 25.89
N ARG A 101 7.44 -2.97 26.41
CA ARG A 101 7.19 -2.86 27.87
C ARG A 101 7.98 -3.87 28.69
N LYS A 102 8.26 -5.06 28.15
CA LYS A 102 8.90 -6.17 28.87
C LYS A 102 10.41 -5.99 29.00
N ASP A 103 11.07 -5.65 27.89
CA ASP A 103 12.52 -5.66 27.77
C ASP A 103 13.13 -4.24 27.81
N GLY A 104 12.27 -3.19 27.78
CA GLY A 104 12.71 -1.81 27.66
C GLY A 104 13.31 -1.51 26.29
N LEU A 105 14.33 -0.67 26.24
CA LEU A 105 15.11 -0.37 25.05
C LEU A 105 16.16 -1.47 24.84
N PHE A 106 16.24 -2.02 23.63
CA PHE A 106 17.20 -3.06 23.27
C PHE A 106 17.62 -2.95 21.80
N THR A 107 18.70 -3.64 21.45
CA THR A 107 19.21 -3.75 20.08
C THR A 107 19.24 -5.20 19.61
N ILE A 108 19.03 -5.38 18.31
CA ILE A 108 19.11 -6.66 17.60
C ILE A 108 19.99 -6.48 16.37
N GLN A 109 20.96 -7.36 16.16
CA GLN A 109 21.73 -7.43 14.93
C GLN A 109 21.08 -8.39 13.94
N ALA A 110 20.88 -7.98 12.69
CA ALA A 110 20.40 -8.82 11.60
C ALA A 110 21.42 -8.95 10.47
N LYS A 111 21.37 -10.05 9.70
CA LYS A 111 22.11 -10.16 8.42
C LYS A 111 21.31 -9.49 7.29
N ALA A 112 19.98 -9.61 7.33
CA ALA A 112 19.08 -8.90 6.41
C ALA A 112 17.86 -8.37 7.17
N VAL A 113 17.27 -7.29 6.66
CA VAL A 113 16.03 -6.68 7.20
C VAL A 113 14.99 -6.58 6.09
N ILE A 114 13.74 -6.95 6.40
CA ILE A 114 12.60 -6.76 5.50
C ILE A 114 11.68 -5.68 6.09
N LEU A 115 11.52 -4.59 5.37
CA LEU A 115 10.63 -3.49 5.71
C LEU A 115 9.22 -3.83 5.23
N ALA A 116 8.29 -4.04 6.18
CA ALA A 116 6.89 -4.42 5.93
C ALA A 116 5.91 -3.59 6.77
N MET A 117 6.28 -2.32 7.07
CA MET A 117 5.54 -1.43 7.97
C MET A 117 4.21 -0.92 7.41
N GLY A 118 3.91 -1.21 6.15
CA GLY A 118 2.66 -0.80 5.52
C GLY A 118 2.59 0.71 5.19
N CYS A 119 1.40 1.29 5.36
CA CYS A 119 1.14 2.69 5.06
C CYS A 119 0.21 3.30 6.12
N ARG A 120 0.14 4.64 6.15
CA ARG A 120 -0.83 5.40 6.94
C ARG A 120 -1.73 6.22 6.01
N GLU A 121 -2.91 6.57 6.51
CA GLU A 121 -3.81 7.47 5.79
C GLU A 121 -3.30 8.92 5.83
N ARG A 122 -3.55 9.64 4.76
CA ARG A 122 -3.26 11.07 4.67
C ARG A 122 -4.14 11.83 5.68
N PRO A 123 -3.54 12.55 6.66
CA PRO A 123 -4.31 13.24 7.69
C PRO A 123 -4.90 14.54 7.16
N ARG A 124 -5.92 15.07 7.86
CA ARG A 124 -6.55 16.36 7.54
C ARG A 124 -5.54 17.51 7.39
N GLY A 125 -4.51 17.53 8.24
CA GLY A 125 -3.49 18.59 8.19
C GLY A 125 -2.74 18.69 6.86
N ALA A 126 -2.60 17.58 6.15
CA ALA A 126 -1.96 17.53 4.83
C ALA A 126 -2.86 18.06 3.68
N LEU A 127 -4.17 18.24 3.92
CA LEU A 127 -5.13 18.70 2.91
C LEU A 127 -5.36 20.21 2.95
N ASN A 128 -4.97 20.88 4.02
CA ASN A 128 -5.19 22.31 4.23
C ASN A 128 -6.66 22.74 4.03
N ILE A 129 -7.64 21.89 4.42
CA ILE A 129 -9.06 22.23 4.31
C ILE A 129 -9.36 23.44 5.19
N PRO A 130 -9.96 24.51 4.63
CA PRO A 130 -10.37 25.70 5.41
C PRO A 130 -11.39 25.37 6.50
N GLY A 131 -11.62 26.32 7.40
CA GLY A 131 -12.59 26.22 8.47
C GLY A 131 -12.01 25.72 9.79
N TYR A 132 -12.90 25.32 10.69
CA TYR A 132 -12.55 24.90 12.04
C TYR A 132 -11.90 23.50 12.08
N ARG A 133 -11.33 23.16 13.26
CA ARG A 133 -10.70 21.85 13.53
C ARG A 133 -11.33 21.15 14.73
N PRO A 134 -12.65 20.92 14.72
CA PRO A 134 -13.36 20.30 15.82
C PRO A 134 -13.14 18.80 15.90
N ALA A 135 -13.66 18.15 16.95
CA ALA A 135 -13.88 16.71 16.95
C ALA A 135 -14.85 16.29 15.84
N GLY A 136 -14.85 14.99 15.46
CA GLY A 136 -15.71 14.46 14.39
C GLY A 136 -15.05 14.41 13.01
N ILE A 137 -13.76 14.78 12.90
CA ILE A 137 -13.00 14.61 11.65
C ILE A 137 -12.07 13.43 11.85
N TYR A 138 -12.26 12.36 11.06
CA TYR A 138 -11.47 11.14 11.14
C TYR A 138 -10.98 10.72 9.74
N SER A 139 -9.86 10.03 9.67
CA SER A 139 -9.59 9.23 8.47
C SER A 139 -10.54 8.04 8.42
N ALA A 140 -10.82 7.53 7.23
CA ALA A 140 -11.77 6.43 7.04
C ALA A 140 -11.31 5.15 7.76
N GLY A 141 -10.01 4.84 7.76
CA GLY A 141 -9.45 3.70 8.48
C GLY A 141 -9.49 3.87 10.01
N THR A 142 -9.33 5.10 10.54
CA THR A 142 -9.55 5.36 11.97
C THR A 142 -11.01 5.10 12.34
N ALA A 143 -11.97 5.57 11.53
CA ALA A 143 -13.39 5.28 11.74
C ALA A 143 -13.68 3.77 11.64
N GLN A 144 -13.01 3.07 10.70
CA GLN A 144 -13.13 1.62 10.57
C GLN A 144 -12.66 0.90 11.84
N ARG A 145 -11.52 1.29 12.42
CA ARG A 145 -11.05 0.75 13.69
C ARG A 145 -12.03 1.00 14.82
N LEU A 146 -12.51 2.24 14.96
CA LEU A 146 -13.50 2.59 16.00
C LEU A 146 -14.74 1.72 15.92
N VAL A 147 -15.29 1.51 14.72
CA VAL A 147 -16.50 0.70 14.53
C VAL A 147 -16.21 -0.78 14.69
N ASN A 148 -15.20 -1.32 14.01
CA ASN A 148 -15.03 -2.76 13.83
C ASN A 148 -14.25 -3.41 14.98
N ILE A 149 -13.38 -2.68 15.67
CA ILE A 149 -12.53 -3.20 16.75
C ILE A 149 -12.98 -2.67 18.11
N GLU A 150 -13.23 -1.37 18.22
CA GLU A 150 -13.50 -0.72 19.50
C GLU A 150 -15.02 -0.67 19.82
N GLY A 151 -15.90 -0.91 18.83
CA GLY A 151 -17.36 -0.91 19.01
C GLY A 151 -17.97 0.48 19.18
N TYR A 152 -17.29 1.55 18.72
CA TYR A 152 -17.77 2.92 18.80
C TYR A 152 -18.28 3.43 17.46
N LEU A 153 -19.47 4.03 17.43
CA LEU A 153 -19.94 4.76 16.26
C LEU A 153 -19.40 6.21 16.30
N PRO A 154 -18.52 6.61 15.37
CA PRO A 154 -17.86 7.92 15.42
C PRO A 154 -18.80 9.10 15.16
N GLY A 155 -19.96 8.86 14.56
CA GLY A 155 -21.01 9.85 14.35
C GLY A 155 -22.25 9.28 13.69
N ARG A 156 -23.32 10.10 13.60
CA ARG A 156 -24.63 9.69 13.10
C ARG A 156 -24.99 10.28 11.74
N GLU A 157 -24.48 11.46 11.45
CA GLU A 157 -24.67 12.13 10.16
C GLU A 157 -23.29 12.38 9.54
N VAL A 158 -23.00 11.66 8.45
CA VAL A 158 -21.64 11.50 7.92
C VAL A 158 -21.54 12.06 6.52
N VAL A 159 -20.49 12.84 6.27
CA VAL A 159 -20.00 13.19 4.94
C VAL A 159 -18.64 12.53 4.76
N ILE A 160 -18.37 11.99 3.57
CA ILE A 160 -17.10 11.33 3.24
C ILE A 160 -16.43 12.09 2.11
N LEU A 161 -15.14 12.45 2.30
CA LEU A 161 -14.29 13.01 1.26
C LEU A 161 -13.32 11.93 0.76
N GLY A 162 -13.40 11.64 -0.52
CA GLY A 162 -12.63 10.61 -1.22
C GLY A 162 -13.42 9.31 -1.44
N SER A 163 -13.40 8.83 -2.68
CA SER A 163 -14.08 7.62 -3.15
C SER A 163 -13.13 6.45 -3.40
N GLY A 164 -12.00 6.41 -2.70
CA GLY A 164 -11.18 5.21 -2.62
C GLY A 164 -11.91 4.08 -1.88
N ASP A 165 -11.44 2.83 -2.02
CA ASP A 165 -12.15 1.64 -1.49
C ASP A 165 -12.48 1.77 0.00
N ILE A 166 -11.57 2.28 0.84
CA ILE A 166 -11.84 2.47 2.28
C ILE A 166 -13.01 3.42 2.50
N GLY A 167 -13.08 4.53 1.75
CA GLY A 167 -14.20 5.49 1.83
C GLY A 167 -15.54 4.87 1.44
N LEU A 168 -15.56 4.09 0.35
CA LEU A 168 -16.76 3.38 -0.11
C LEU A 168 -17.21 2.31 0.89
N ILE A 169 -16.29 1.50 1.37
CA ILE A 169 -16.56 0.46 2.38
C ILE A 169 -17.09 1.09 3.66
N MET A 170 -16.52 2.21 4.09
CA MET A 170 -16.99 2.91 5.29
C MET A 170 -18.34 3.60 5.08
N ALA A 171 -18.67 4.06 3.88
CA ALA A 171 -20.01 4.55 3.58
C ALA A 171 -21.07 3.47 3.84
N ARG A 172 -20.85 2.26 3.32
CA ARG A 172 -21.68 1.10 3.59
C ARG A 172 -21.68 0.72 5.07
N ARG A 173 -20.50 0.62 5.70
CA ARG A 173 -20.36 0.17 7.08
C ARG A 173 -21.07 1.09 8.05
N MET A 174 -20.85 2.40 7.95
CA MET A 174 -21.52 3.40 8.78
C MET A 174 -23.06 3.32 8.65
N THR A 175 -23.55 3.12 7.42
CA THR A 175 -25.00 2.97 7.16
C THR A 175 -25.55 1.72 7.83
N LEU A 176 -24.84 0.59 7.77
CA LEU A 176 -25.25 -0.67 8.44
C LEU A 176 -25.28 -0.55 9.97
N GLU A 177 -24.44 0.33 10.55
CA GLU A 177 -24.43 0.62 11.99
C GLU A 177 -25.45 1.71 12.38
N GLY A 178 -26.30 2.16 11.45
CA GLY A 178 -27.39 3.10 11.70
C GLY A 178 -27.03 4.57 11.58
N ALA A 179 -25.86 4.91 11.05
CA ALA A 179 -25.54 6.28 10.68
C ALA A 179 -26.16 6.62 9.31
N LYS A 180 -26.43 7.91 9.08
CA LYS A 180 -26.86 8.44 7.78
C LYS A 180 -25.68 9.02 7.03
N VAL A 181 -25.18 8.31 6.02
CA VAL A 181 -24.19 8.87 5.08
C VAL A 181 -24.91 9.74 4.06
N LYS A 182 -24.62 11.03 4.06
CA LYS A 182 -25.31 12.02 3.22
C LYS A 182 -24.77 12.08 1.82
N VAL A 183 -23.45 11.97 1.66
CA VAL A 183 -22.76 12.08 0.38
C VAL A 183 -21.34 11.57 0.51
N VAL A 184 -20.82 11.01 -0.59
CA VAL A 184 -19.40 10.79 -0.84
C VAL A 184 -18.96 11.80 -1.90
N ALA A 185 -17.97 12.64 -1.59
CA ALA A 185 -17.40 13.62 -2.51
C ALA A 185 -16.01 13.13 -2.98
N GLU A 186 -15.76 13.30 -4.29
CA GLU A 186 -14.49 12.89 -4.91
C GLU A 186 -13.91 14.08 -5.71
N LEU A 187 -12.66 14.40 -5.44
CA LEU A 187 -11.93 15.49 -6.10
C LEU A 187 -11.75 15.25 -7.61
N MET A 188 -11.56 13.98 -7.99
CA MET A 188 -11.34 13.59 -9.39
C MET A 188 -12.67 13.44 -10.14
N PRO A 189 -12.65 13.52 -11.49
CA PRO A 189 -13.84 13.28 -12.32
C PRO A 189 -14.20 11.78 -12.44
N TYR A 190 -13.55 10.94 -11.66
CA TYR A 190 -13.78 9.48 -11.57
C TYR A 190 -13.52 9.00 -10.15
N SER A 191 -14.16 7.90 -9.76
CA SER A 191 -13.89 7.24 -8.46
C SER A 191 -12.56 6.52 -8.48
N GLY A 192 -11.82 6.60 -7.36
CA GLY A 192 -10.57 5.88 -7.14
C GLY A 192 -10.75 4.44 -6.65
N GLY A 193 -11.95 4.05 -6.25
CA GLY A 193 -12.26 2.70 -5.77
C GLY A 193 -12.69 1.74 -6.88
N LEU A 194 -12.69 0.45 -6.57
CA LEU A 194 -13.12 -0.61 -7.47
C LEU A 194 -14.60 -0.46 -7.83
N LYS A 195 -14.95 -0.71 -9.10
CA LYS A 195 -16.33 -0.57 -9.60
C LYS A 195 -17.34 -1.38 -8.77
N ARG A 196 -16.99 -2.58 -8.34
CA ARG A 196 -17.86 -3.40 -7.46
C ARG A 196 -18.19 -2.69 -6.14
N ASN A 197 -17.22 -1.96 -5.56
CA ASN A 197 -17.42 -1.24 -4.31
C ASN A 197 -18.31 -0.01 -4.50
N ILE A 198 -18.29 0.65 -5.66
CA ILE A 198 -19.25 1.72 -5.99
C ILE A 198 -20.67 1.16 -5.92
N VAL A 199 -20.93 0.06 -6.62
CA VAL A 199 -22.26 -0.58 -6.63
C VAL A 199 -22.68 -1.04 -5.23
N GLN A 200 -21.88 -1.89 -4.60
CA GLN A 200 -22.23 -2.53 -3.34
C GLN A 200 -22.23 -1.59 -2.13
N CYS A 201 -21.52 -0.47 -2.19
CA CYS A 201 -21.37 0.42 -1.04
C CYS A 201 -22.14 1.73 -1.19
N LEU A 202 -22.44 2.16 -2.41
CA LEU A 202 -23.17 3.41 -2.66
C LEU A 202 -24.52 3.16 -3.32
N ASP A 203 -24.53 2.52 -4.50
CA ASP A 203 -25.77 2.35 -5.29
C ASP A 203 -26.82 1.54 -4.52
N ASP A 204 -26.43 0.40 -3.92
CA ASP A 204 -27.31 -0.47 -3.13
C ASP A 204 -27.90 0.22 -1.88
N PHE A 205 -27.24 1.29 -1.39
CA PHE A 205 -27.66 2.08 -0.23
C PHE A 205 -28.24 3.45 -0.58
N GLY A 206 -28.31 3.81 -1.87
CA GLY A 206 -28.78 5.09 -2.32
C GLY A 206 -27.93 6.29 -1.84
N ILE A 207 -26.62 6.06 -1.63
CA ILE A 207 -25.69 7.11 -1.19
C ILE A 207 -25.16 7.86 -2.41
N PRO A 208 -25.36 9.18 -2.52
CA PRO A 208 -24.92 9.95 -3.67
C PRO A 208 -23.39 10.07 -3.73
N LEU A 209 -22.83 9.87 -4.93
CA LEU A 209 -21.43 10.14 -5.26
C LEU A 209 -21.32 11.44 -6.07
N LYS A 210 -20.58 12.42 -5.56
CA LYS A 210 -20.29 13.68 -6.25
C LYS A 210 -18.84 13.70 -6.72
N LEU A 211 -18.64 13.49 -8.01
CA LEU A 211 -17.32 13.60 -8.66
C LEU A 211 -16.98 15.08 -8.93
N SER A 212 -15.69 15.39 -9.05
CA SER A 212 -15.18 16.77 -9.20
C SER A 212 -15.66 17.71 -8.09
N HIS A 213 -15.71 17.22 -6.84
CA HIS A 213 -16.10 18.00 -5.66
C HIS A 213 -15.08 17.85 -4.52
N THR A 214 -14.92 18.90 -3.73
CA THR A 214 -14.08 18.87 -2.53
C THR A 214 -14.72 19.64 -1.37
N VAL A 215 -14.22 19.42 -0.15
CA VAL A 215 -14.61 20.18 1.02
C VAL A 215 -13.86 21.52 1.02
N VAL A 216 -14.61 22.62 1.09
CA VAL A 216 -14.08 24.00 1.09
C VAL A 216 -14.23 24.73 2.42
N ASP A 217 -15.10 24.24 3.30
CA ASP A 217 -15.26 24.78 4.65
C ASP A 217 -15.78 23.73 5.64
N ILE A 218 -15.40 23.90 6.92
CA ILE A 218 -15.84 23.05 8.03
C ILE A 218 -16.31 23.97 9.14
N LYS A 219 -17.56 23.83 9.60
CA LYS A 219 -18.16 24.57 10.71
C LYS A 219 -18.29 23.71 11.96
N GLY A 220 -18.34 24.38 13.10
CA GLY A 220 -18.41 23.78 14.43
C GLY A 220 -17.12 23.96 15.22
N LYS A 221 -17.21 24.35 16.49
CA LYS A 221 -16.05 24.61 17.37
C LYS A 221 -15.63 23.36 18.15
N GLU A 222 -16.58 22.74 18.82
CA GLU A 222 -16.33 21.54 19.64
C GLU A 222 -16.41 20.27 18.79
N ARG A 223 -17.43 20.18 17.96
CA ARG A 223 -17.65 19.09 17.02
C ARG A 223 -18.07 19.65 15.66
N VAL A 224 -17.90 18.85 14.60
CA VAL A 224 -18.42 19.19 13.26
C VAL A 224 -19.92 19.39 13.33
N GLU A 225 -20.41 20.50 12.78
CA GLU A 225 -21.84 20.85 12.65
C GLU A 225 -22.28 20.85 11.20
N SER A 226 -21.38 21.26 10.30
CA SER A 226 -21.58 21.14 8.87
C SER A 226 -20.26 21.17 8.10
N VAL A 227 -20.29 20.70 6.87
CA VAL A 227 -19.23 20.86 5.86
C VAL A 227 -19.82 21.45 4.59
N THR A 228 -19.04 22.28 3.91
CA THR A 228 -19.40 22.84 2.62
C THR A 228 -18.59 22.14 1.52
N LEU A 229 -19.27 21.56 0.53
CA LEU A 229 -18.67 21.03 -0.69
C LEU A 229 -18.75 22.08 -1.79
N ALA A 230 -17.76 22.11 -2.69
CA ALA A 230 -17.84 22.88 -3.93
C ALA A 230 -17.34 22.01 -5.08
N GLN A 231 -17.88 22.28 -6.28
CA GLN A 231 -17.36 21.71 -7.52
C GLN A 231 -15.96 22.27 -7.79
N VAL A 232 -15.10 21.47 -8.44
CA VAL A 232 -13.76 21.91 -8.85
C VAL A 232 -13.60 21.91 -10.35
N ASP A 233 -12.75 22.82 -10.83
CA ASP A 233 -12.34 22.91 -12.23
C ASP A 233 -11.31 21.83 -12.62
N GLU A 234 -10.84 21.84 -13.86
CA GLU A 234 -9.81 20.94 -14.38
C GLU A 234 -8.48 21.05 -13.64
N ASN A 235 -8.19 22.21 -13.01
CA ASN A 235 -7.02 22.45 -12.17
C ASN A 235 -7.26 22.07 -10.70
N ARG A 236 -8.42 21.45 -10.39
CA ARG A 236 -8.85 21.07 -9.04
C ARG A 236 -9.04 22.27 -8.10
N LYS A 237 -9.36 23.44 -8.63
CA LYS A 237 -9.68 24.63 -7.85
C LYS A 237 -11.20 24.75 -7.68
N PRO A 238 -11.68 25.06 -6.46
CA PRO A 238 -13.10 25.27 -6.22
C PRO A 238 -13.69 26.35 -7.12
N ILE A 239 -14.87 26.09 -7.71
CA ILE A 239 -15.62 27.00 -8.55
C ILE A 239 -16.57 27.80 -7.66
N PRO A 240 -16.41 29.14 -7.54
CA PRO A 240 -17.30 29.97 -6.73
C PRO A 240 -18.75 29.91 -7.21
N GLY A 241 -19.69 29.88 -6.27
CA GLY A 241 -21.14 29.80 -6.54
C GLY A 241 -21.68 28.37 -6.72
N THR A 242 -20.82 27.36 -6.49
CA THR A 242 -21.23 25.94 -6.53
C THR A 242 -21.25 25.31 -5.13
N GLU A 243 -21.15 26.12 -4.10
CA GLU A 243 -21.09 25.68 -2.72
C GLU A 243 -22.40 25.05 -2.25
N GLU A 244 -22.32 23.86 -1.68
CA GLU A 244 -23.43 23.14 -1.07
C GLU A 244 -23.08 22.80 0.40
N GLU A 245 -23.91 23.26 1.34
CA GLU A 245 -23.71 22.96 2.76
C GLU A 245 -24.45 21.68 3.16
N TYR A 246 -23.73 20.80 3.86
CA TYR A 246 -24.23 19.56 4.44
C TYR A 246 -24.10 19.61 5.96
N THR A 247 -25.24 19.68 6.68
CA THR A 247 -25.24 19.48 8.14
C THR A 247 -24.78 18.05 8.42
N CYS A 248 -23.80 17.90 9.29
CA CYS A 248 -23.26 16.59 9.70
C CYS A 248 -22.51 16.72 11.02
N ASP A 249 -22.37 15.63 11.73
CA ASP A 249 -21.57 15.56 12.96
C ASP A 249 -20.20 14.88 12.73
N THR A 250 -19.98 14.35 11.52
CA THR A 250 -18.76 13.62 11.19
C THR A 250 -18.35 13.78 9.73
N LEU A 251 -17.05 14.09 9.54
CA LEU A 251 -16.38 14.09 8.24
C LEU A 251 -15.35 12.96 8.21
N LEU A 252 -15.52 12.00 7.31
CA LEU A 252 -14.52 10.97 7.05
C LEU A 252 -13.64 11.34 5.86
N LEU A 253 -12.34 11.11 6.00
CA LEU A 253 -11.33 11.39 4.97
C LEU A 253 -10.77 10.08 4.42
N SER A 254 -11.01 9.82 3.13
CA SER A 254 -10.43 8.71 2.36
C SER A 254 -9.61 9.26 1.18
N VAL A 255 -8.59 10.04 1.50
CA VAL A 255 -7.88 10.94 0.57
C VAL A 255 -6.47 10.45 0.21
N GLY A 256 -6.28 9.16 0.23
CA GLY A 256 -5.06 8.47 -0.15
C GLY A 256 -4.22 8.01 1.03
N LEU A 257 -3.29 7.12 0.71
CA LEU A 257 -2.38 6.46 1.64
C LEU A 257 -0.96 6.98 1.43
N ILE A 258 -0.16 6.95 2.49
CA ILE A 258 1.25 7.35 2.49
C ILE A 258 2.05 6.14 3.00
N PRO A 259 2.95 5.55 2.21
CA PRO A 259 3.89 4.53 2.67
C PRO A 259 4.65 4.96 3.91
N GLU A 260 4.80 4.07 4.89
CA GLU A 260 5.36 4.36 6.22
C GLU A 260 6.89 4.23 6.19
N ASN A 261 7.55 5.27 5.70
CA ASN A 261 8.99 5.26 5.40
C ASN A 261 9.88 6.15 6.29
N GLU A 262 9.43 6.52 7.49
CA GLU A 262 10.26 7.30 8.41
C GLU A 262 11.56 6.57 8.81
N LEU A 263 11.49 5.24 9.05
CA LEU A 263 12.68 4.42 9.31
C LEU A 263 13.56 4.30 8.07
N SER A 264 12.95 4.14 6.89
CA SER A 264 13.69 4.05 5.62
C SER A 264 14.45 5.34 5.30
N ASP A 265 13.83 6.49 5.53
CA ASP A 265 14.44 7.81 5.31
C ASP A 265 15.62 8.06 6.26
N LYS A 266 15.43 7.79 7.55
CA LYS A 266 16.52 7.87 8.56
C LYS A 266 17.70 6.96 8.21
N LEU A 267 17.42 5.76 7.75
CA LEU A 267 18.42 4.78 7.30
C LEU A 267 19.18 5.24 6.05
N GLY A 268 18.67 6.25 5.32
CA GLY A 268 19.25 6.73 4.06
C GLY A 268 18.84 5.91 2.84
N VAL A 269 17.77 5.13 2.92
CA VAL A 269 17.18 4.44 1.78
C VAL A 269 16.65 5.48 0.78
N ARG A 270 17.00 5.33 -0.50
CA ARG A 270 16.48 6.19 -1.54
C ARG A 270 15.00 5.94 -1.75
N LEU A 271 14.17 6.98 -1.55
CA LEU A 271 12.74 6.95 -1.76
C LEU A 271 12.34 7.45 -3.15
N HIS A 272 11.31 6.83 -3.72
CA HIS A 272 10.76 7.23 -5.02
C HIS A 272 9.79 8.41 -4.84
N PRO A 273 9.95 9.52 -5.62
CA PRO A 273 9.19 10.76 -5.37
C PRO A 273 7.68 10.63 -5.61
N VAL A 274 7.25 9.66 -6.42
CA VAL A 274 5.82 9.46 -6.74
C VAL A 274 5.15 8.52 -5.74
N THR A 275 5.78 7.39 -5.42
CA THR A 275 5.20 6.40 -4.49
C THR A 275 5.45 6.76 -3.02
N GLY A 276 6.54 7.46 -2.71
CA GLY A 276 7.04 7.67 -1.35
C GLY A 276 7.64 6.40 -0.72
N GLY A 277 7.70 5.29 -1.46
CA GLY A 277 8.32 4.05 -1.03
C GLY A 277 9.77 3.91 -1.49
N PRO A 278 10.51 2.91 -0.98
CA PRO A 278 11.87 2.63 -1.39
C PRO A 278 12.03 2.38 -2.90
N VAL A 279 13.11 2.87 -3.47
CA VAL A 279 13.54 2.45 -4.81
C VAL A 279 14.20 1.08 -4.67
N VAL A 280 13.64 0.07 -5.34
CA VAL A 280 14.09 -1.31 -5.25
C VAL A 280 14.50 -1.87 -6.61
N ASN A 281 15.33 -2.93 -6.57
CA ASN A 281 15.69 -3.74 -7.72
C ASN A 281 14.76 -4.97 -7.88
N GLU A 282 15.09 -5.87 -8.81
CA GLU A 282 14.34 -7.09 -9.11
C GLU A 282 14.14 -8.03 -7.92
N SER A 283 15.03 -7.97 -6.94
CA SER A 283 14.97 -8.77 -5.71
C SER A 283 14.20 -8.08 -4.58
N LEU A 284 13.59 -6.92 -4.84
CA LEU A 284 12.98 -6.04 -3.86
C LEU A 284 13.98 -5.50 -2.81
N GLU A 285 15.28 -5.57 -3.10
CA GLU A 285 16.35 -4.99 -2.31
C GLU A 285 16.41 -3.48 -2.57
N THR A 286 16.55 -2.70 -1.53
CA THR A 286 16.61 -1.23 -1.57
C THR A 286 18.00 -0.73 -2.02
N SER A 287 18.23 0.59 -1.91
CA SER A 287 19.55 1.19 -2.16
C SER A 287 20.62 0.80 -1.11
N ILE A 288 20.22 0.11 -0.04
CA ILE A 288 21.12 -0.35 1.02
C ILE A 288 21.16 -1.87 0.99
N PRO A 289 22.34 -2.49 0.81
CA PRO A 289 22.49 -3.94 0.71
C PRO A 289 21.95 -4.68 1.94
N GLY A 290 21.14 -5.72 1.69
CA GLY A 290 20.51 -6.54 2.72
C GLY A 290 19.30 -5.89 3.38
N ILE A 291 18.82 -4.74 2.89
CA ILE A 291 17.55 -4.12 3.29
C ILE A 291 16.54 -4.28 2.15
N PHE A 292 15.47 -5.01 2.40
CA PHE A 292 14.39 -5.31 1.45
C PHE A 292 13.11 -4.57 1.85
N ALA A 293 12.22 -4.34 0.89
CA ALA A 293 10.92 -3.72 1.16
C ALA A 293 9.81 -4.40 0.37
N CYS A 294 8.63 -4.59 0.99
CA CYS A 294 7.48 -5.20 0.35
C CYS A 294 6.14 -4.71 0.92
N GLY A 295 5.09 -4.83 0.14
CA GLY A 295 3.75 -4.38 0.50
C GLY A 295 3.61 -2.86 0.49
N ASN A 296 2.67 -2.34 1.28
CA ASN A 296 2.28 -0.93 1.21
C ASN A 296 3.35 0.07 1.67
N VAL A 297 4.42 -0.36 2.31
CA VAL A 297 5.59 0.49 2.57
C VAL A 297 6.38 0.76 1.28
N LEU A 298 6.34 -0.15 0.31
CA LEU A 298 7.00 -0.02 -0.99
C LEU A 298 6.13 0.77 -1.98
N HIS A 299 4.92 0.32 -2.19
CA HIS A 299 3.88 1.04 -2.93
C HIS A 299 2.49 0.51 -2.55
N VAL A 300 1.47 1.36 -2.65
CA VAL A 300 0.12 0.98 -2.22
C VAL A 300 -0.50 0.00 -3.21
N HIS A 301 -0.94 -1.16 -2.71
CA HIS A 301 -1.61 -2.21 -3.47
C HIS A 301 -3.14 -2.11 -3.37
N ASP A 302 -3.84 -2.62 -4.39
CA ASP A 302 -5.30 -2.69 -4.42
C ASP A 302 -5.83 -3.95 -3.73
N LEU A 303 -5.08 -5.06 -3.82
CA LEU A 303 -5.44 -6.36 -3.26
C LEU A 303 -4.34 -6.89 -2.35
N VAL A 304 -4.73 -7.41 -1.18
CA VAL A 304 -3.78 -8.04 -0.24
C VAL A 304 -3.09 -9.27 -0.83
N ASP A 305 -3.75 -9.97 -1.74
CA ASP A 305 -3.16 -11.11 -2.45
C ASP A 305 -1.86 -10.72 -3.16
N PHE A 306 -1.82 -9.55 -3.80
CA PHE A 306 -0.61 -9.03 -4.43
C PHE A 306 0.44 -8.55 -3.44
N VAL A 307 0.01 -8.04 -2.28
CA VAL A 307 0.91 -7.75 -1.14
C VAL A 307 1.64 -9.02 -0.71
N SER A 308 0.91 -10.12 -0.51
CA SER A 308 1.49 -11.39 -0.07
C SER A 308 2.40 -12.03 -1.13
N GLN A 309 2.04 -11.95 -2.41
CA GLN A 309 2.89 -12.40 -3.52
C GLN A 309 4.22 -11.63 -3.57
N GLU A 310 4.17 -10.31 -3.46
CA GLU A 310 5.36 -9.45 -3.43
C GLU A 310 6.22 -9.74 -2.20
N ALA A 311 5.59 -9.90 -1.06
CA ALA A 311 6.27 -10.19 0.18
C ALA A 311 6.92 -11.60 0.19
N THR A 312 6.28 -12.59 -0.43
CA THR A 312 6.87 -13.91 -0.67
C THR A 312 8.17 -13.78 -1.47
N MET A 313 8.16 -12.98 -2.53
CA MET A 313 9.36 -12.69 -3.32
C MET A 313 10.44 -12.01 -2.45
N ALA A 314 10.10 -11.00 -1.66
CA ALA A 314 11.04 -10.33 -0.76
C ALA A 314 11.67 -11.30 0.26
N GLY A 315 10.86 -12.18 0.85
CA GLY A 315 11.33 -13.21 1.79
C GLY A 315 12.29 -14.20 1.14
N THR A 316 11.94 -14.67 -0.07
CA THR A 316 12.80 -15.58 -0.86
C THR A 316 14.13 -14.92 -1.20
N CYS A 317 14.11 -13.67 -1.68
CA CYS A 317 15.32 -12.94 -2.04
C CYS A 317 16.19 -12.58 -0.82
N ALA A 318 15.59 -12.22 0.30
CA ALA A 318 16.31 -11.99 1.55
C ALA A 318 17.00 -13.26 2.06
N ALA A 319 16.34 -14.42 1.94
CA ALA A 319 16.94 -15.71 2.28
C ALA A 319 18.12 -16.05 1.35
N ALA A 320 17.98 -15.82 0.05
CA ALA A 320 19.07 -16.00 -0.91
C ALA A 320 20.27 -15.09 -0.58
N TYR A 321 20.03 -13.83 -0.21
CA TYR A 321 21.06 -12.89 0.23
C TYR A 321 21.80 -13.41 1.48
N VAL A 322 21.09 -13.92 2.48
CA VAL A 322 21.69 -14.46 3.71
C VAL A 322 22.52 -15.73 3.44
N ASN A 323 22.02 -16.61 2.58
CA ASN A 323 22.68 -17.89 2.27
C ASN A 323 23.90 -17.74 1.36
N ALA A 324 23.85 -16.85 0.37
CA ALA A 324 24.93 -16.64 -0.59
C ALA A 324 25.95 -15.56 -0.15
N GLY A 325 25.64 -14.78 0.89
CA GLY A 325 26.38 -13.59 1.23
C GLY A 325 26.00 -12.40 0.34
N ARG A 326 26.82 -11.34 0.40
CA ARG A 326 26.57 -10.11 -0.37
C ARG A 326 26.54 -10.41 -1.88
N THR A 327 25.50 -9.93 -2.56
CA THR A 327 25.41 -10.02 -4.03
C THR A 327 26.54 -9.23 -4.67
N GLU A 328 27.20 -9.82 -5.68
CA GLU A 328 28.23 -9.13 -6.44
C GLU A 328 27.64 -7.94 -7.22
N GLU A 329 28.44 -6.90 -7.47
CA GLU A 329 28.05 -5.83 -8.37
C GLU A 329 27.94 -6.41 -9.78
N THR A 330 26.75 -6.27 -10.37
CA THR A 330 26.46 -6.71 -11.73
C THR A 330 25.84 -5.58 -12.53
N GLU A 331 25.80 -5.72 -13.83
CA GLU A 331 25.15 -4.76 -14.72
C GLU A 331 23.69 -4.55 -14.30
N GLU A 332 23.30 -3.28 -14.22
CA GLU A 332 21.99 -2.84 -13.75
C GLU A 332 21.25 -2.09 -14.87
N ILE A 333 20.04 -2.56 -15.19
CA ILE A 333 19.14 -1.96 -16.18
C ILE A 333 18.12 -1.10 -15.46
N SER A 334 17.96 0.16 -15.87
CA SER A 334 16.93 1.04 -15.33
C SER A 334 15.57 0.76 -15.97
N VAL A 335 14.49 0.70 -15.17
CA VAL A 335 13.11 0.64 -15.65
C VAL A 335 12.50 2.03 -15.60
N LYS A 336 12.31 2.65 -16.77
CA LYS A 336 11.85 4.02 -16.93
C LYS A 336 10.36 4.09 -17.22
N CYS A 337 9.74 5.16 -16.74
CA CYS A 337 8.37 5.53 -17.05
C CYS A 337 8.34 6.31 -18.36
N GLY A 338 7.64 5.77 -19.38
CA GLY A 338 7.28 6.49 -20.59
C GLY A 338 5.92 7.18 -20.47
N SER A 339 5.37 7.59 -21.61
CA SER A 339 4.06 8.25 -21.68
C SER A 339 2.98 7.42 -21.00
N GLY A 340 2.17 8.07 -20.14
CA GLY A 340 1.03 7.44 -19.47
C GLY A 340 1.36 6.64 -18.22
N VAL A 341 2.63 6.38 -17.88
CA VAL A 341 3.06 5.61 -16.69
C VAL A 341 3.58 6.54 -15.61
N ARG A 342 3.09 6.38 -14.38
CA ARG A 342 3.45 7.25 -13.25
C ARG A 342 4.71 6.79 -12.50
N TYR A 343 4.90 5.50 -12.33
CA TYR A 343 6.02 4.87 -11.64
C TYR A 343 6.11 3.40 -12.01
N THR A 344 7.24 2.77 -11.74
CA THR A 344 7.45 1.31 -11.91
C THR A 344 8.08 0.73 -10.65
N VAL A 345 7.67 -0.49 -10.29
CA VAL A 345 8.28 -1.30 -9.22
C VAL A 345 8.51 -2.72 -9.77
N PRO A 346 9.77 -3.18 -9.80
CA PRO A 346 11.01 -2.47 -9.43
C PRO A 346 11.38 -1.35 -10.42
N ALA A 347 12.26 -0.45 -9.97
CA ALA A 347 12.81 0.62 -10.80
C ALA A 347 14.14 0.25 -11.47
N LYS A 348 14.71 -0.91 -11.11
CA LYS A 348 15.99 -1.42 -11.58
C LYS A 348 15.95 -2.93 -11.69
N ILE A 349 16.72 -3.49 -12.60
CA ILE A 349 16.83 -4.93 -12.84
C ILE A 349 18.29 -5.31 -13.01
N ARG A 350 18.74 -6.32 -12.27
CA ARG A 350 20.03 -6.99 -12.47
C ARG A 350 19.73 -8.37 -13.10
N PRO A 351 19.89 -8.54 -14.41
CA PRO A 351 19.48 -9.77 -15.11
C PRO A 351 20.10 -11.06 -14.53
N ALA A 352 21.31 -10.95 -13.96
CA ALA A 352 21.99 -12.09 -13.34
C ALA A 352 21.18 -12.71 -12.18
N TYR A 353 20.49 -11.89 -11.39
CA TYR A 353 19.71 -12.31 -10.21
C TYR A 353 18.21 -12.47 -10.48
N MET A 354 17.77 -12.18 -11.69
CA MET A 354 16.37 -12.30 -12.06
C MET A 354 15.98 -13.76 -12.28
N GLU A 355 14.79 -14.12 -11.78
CA GLU A 355 14.13 -15.36 -12.15
C GLU A 355 13.69 -15.37 -13.63
N GLU A 356 13.11 -16.46 -14.11
CA GLU A 356 12.66 -16.62 -15.50
C GLU A 356 11.73 -15.48 -15.96
N LYS A 357 10.90 -14.97 -15.04
CA LYS A 357 9.93 -13.87 -15.27
C LYS A 357 9.90 -12.94 -14.07
N LEU A 358 10.02 -11.65 -14.33
CA LEU A 358 9.93 -10.60 -13.33
C LEU A 358 8.61 -9.82 -13.48
N PRO A 359 7.75 -9.76 -12.45
CA PRO A 359 6.61 -8.86 -12.45
C PRO A 359 7.08 -7.41 -12.28
N VAL A 360 6.72 -6.54 -13.21
CA VAL A 360 6.88 -5.09 -13.05
C VAL A 360 5.49 -4.48 -12.91
N ARG A 361 5.27 -3.83 -11.77
CA ARG A 361 4.01 -3.20 -11.38
C ARG A 361 4.08 -1.70 -11.59
N PHE A 362 2.96 -1.11 -12.02
CA PHE A 362 2.87 0.34 -12.25
C PHE A 362 1.42 0.82 -12.21
N ARG A 363 1.22 2.14 -12.15
CA ARG A 363 -0.09 2.78 -12.34
C ARG A 363 -0.05 3.75 -13.50
N VAL A 364 -1.19 3.87 -14.18
CA VAL A 364 -1.37 4.85 -15.27
C VAL A 364 -1.71 6.24 -14.71
N GLY A 365 -1.46 7.27 -15.51
CA GLY A 365 -1.70 8.68 -15.14
C GLY A 365 -3.13 9.15 -15.32
N GLN A 366 -3.90 8.50 -16.20
CA GLN A 366 -5.28 8.81 -16.54
C GLN A 366 -6.03 7.54 -16.91
N VAL A 367 -7.34 7.65 -17.15
CA VAL A 367 -8.14 6.54 -17.67
C VAL A 367 -7.85 6.35 -19.16
N TYR A 368 -7.50 5.14 -19.56
CA TYR A 368 -7.28 4.73 -20.94
C TYR A 368 -8.35 3.72 -21.37
N GLN A 369 -8.86 3.88 -22.58
CA GLN A 369 -9.76 2.93 -23.22
C GLN A 369 -9.11 2.43 -24.51
N ARG A 370 -9.11 1.09 -24.73
CA ARG A 370 -8.52 0.45 -25.93
C ARG A 370 -7.06 0.87 -26.16
N ALA A 371 -6.21 0.66 -25.17
CA ALA A 371 -4.81 1.01 -25.25
C ALA A 371 -3.90 -0.23 -25.10
N SER A 372 -2.65 -0.07 -25.46
CA SER A 372 -1.62 -1.09 -25.32
C SER A 372 -0.55 -0.65 -24.33
N ILE A 373 -0.16 -1.54 -23.43
CA ILE A 373 1.05 -1.41 -22.63
C ILE A 373 2.23 -1.83 -23.52
N MET A 374 3.22 -0.96 -23.66
CA MET A 374 4.43 -1.19 -24.43
C MET A 374 5.62 -1.26 -23.49
N VAL A 375 6.44 -2.30 -23.65
CA VAL A 375 7.75 -2.42 -22.99
C VAL A 375 8.80 -2.43 -24.06
N ARG A 376 9.73 -1.48 -24.02
CA ARG A 376 10.78 -1.29 -25.04
C ARG A 376 12.15 -1.14 -24.41
N SER A 377 13.18 -1.55 -25.15
CA SER A 377 14.56 -1.15 -24.91
C SER A 377 15.07 -0.49 -26.20
N GLY A 378 15.31 0.82 -26.15
CA GLY A 378 15.51 1.62 -27.35
C GLY A 378 14.35 1.44 -28.34
N ASP A 379 14.65 1.06 -29.58
CA ASP A 379 13.66 0.81 -30.64
C ASP A 379 13.06 -0.62 -30.58
N THR A 380 13.64 -1.52 -29.78
CA THR A 380 13.21 -2.92 -29.70
C THR A 380 11.99 -3.04 -28.80
N VAL A 381 10.90 -3.63 -29.31
CA VAL A 381 9.69 -3.96 -28.55
C VAL A 381 9.88 -5.32 -27.87
N LEU A 382 9.97 -5.32 -26.54
CA LEU A 382 10.08 -6.53 -25.71
C LEU A 382 8.72 -7.17 -25.41
N LEU A 383 7.70 -6.30 -25.19
CA LEU A 383 6.33 -6.74 -24.91
C LEU A 383 5.31 -5.73 -25.42
N ARG A 384 4.21 -6.22 -25.97
CA ARG A 384 2.97 -5.47 -26.20
C ARG A 384 1.80 -6.22 -25.60
N LYS A 385 1.01 -5.53 -24.71
CA LYS A 385 -0.16 -6.11 -24.06
C LYS A 385 -1.35 -5.17 -24.22
N LYS A 386 -2.36 -5.62 -24.97
CA LYS A 386 -3.62 -4.87 -25.13
C LYS A 386 -4.43 -4.88 -23.85
N ARG A 387 -5.03 -3.72 -23.52
CA ARG A 387 -5.93 -3.54 -22.37
C ARG A 387 -7.19 -2.83 -22.83
N PRO A 388 -8.39 -3.38 -22.55
CA PRO A 388 -9.64 -2.74 -22.90
C PRO A 388 -9.87 -1.45 -22.09
N ILE A 389 -9.44 -1.44 -20.83
CA ILE A 389 -9.50 -0.30 -19.92
C ILE A 389 -8.35 -0.36 -18.92
N MET A 390 -7.80 0.79 -18.56
CA MET A 390 -6.85 0.98 -17.45
C MET A 390 -7.24 2.26 -16.71
N ALA A 391 -7.20 2.23 -15.38
CA ALA A 391 -7.56 3.36 -14.53
C ALA A 391 -6.45 3.67 -13.50
N PRO A 392 -6.25 4.93 -13.08
CA PRO A 392 -5.22 5.29 -12.09
C PRO A 392 -5.40 4.61 -10.73
N GLY A 393 -6.64 4.23 -10.38
CA GLY A 393 -6.98 3.51 -9.16
C GLY A 393 -6.56 2.03 -9.17
N GLU A 394 -6.30 1.45 -10.35
CA GLU A 394 -5.96 0.04 -10.50
C GLU A 394 -4.50 -0.15 -10.88
N MET A 395 -3.85 -1.16 -10.26
CA MET A 395 -2.45 -1.48 -10.53
C MET A 395 -2.33 -2.39 -11.75
N GLU A 396 -1.50 -2.01 -12.71
CA GLU A 396 -1.14 -2.85 -13.85
C GLU A 396 0.14 -3.64 -13.57
N THR A 397 0.20 -4.84 -14.16
CA THR A 397 1.38 -5.71 -14.08
C THR A 397 1.76 -6.23 -15.45
N VAL A 398 3.03 -6.11 -15.78
CA VAL A 398 3.65 -6.79 -16.93
C VAL A 398 4.73 -7.74 -16.44
N TYR A 399 4.95 -8.83 -17.18
CA TYR A 399 5.98 -9.79 -16.85
C TYR A 399 7.10 -9.70 -17.89
N ILE A 400 8.28 -9.29 -17.45
CA ILE A 400 9.48 -9.24 -18.30
C ILE A 400 10.17 -10.60 -18.22
N LYS A 401 10.46 -11.23 -19.35
CA LYS A 401 11.17 -12.50 -19.41
C LYS A 401 12.68 -12.26 -19.36
N LYS A 402 13.42 -13.10 -18.62
CA LYS A 402 14.88 -13.04 -18.52
C LYS A 402 15.56 -13.12 -19.89
N ASP A 403 15.09 -14.04 -20.75
CA ASP A 403 15.64 -14.24 -22.10
C ASP A 403 15.49 -13.01 -23.00
N SER A 404 14.49 -12.14 -22.74
CA SER A 404 14.33 -10.90 -23.49
C SER A 404 15.34 -9.81 -23.09
N LEU A 405 16.10 -10.04 -22.01
CA LEU A 405 17.10 -9.12 -21.45
C LEU A 405 18.54 -9.55 -21.82
N SER A 406 18.74 -10.23 -22.95
CA SER A 406 20.09 -10.55 -23.41
C SER A 406 20.85 -9.28 -23.85
N PRO A 407 22.17 -9.20 -23.65
CA PRO A 407 22.99 -8.05 -24.03
C PRO A 407 22.83 -7.60 -25.50
N ASP A 408 22.50 -8.54 -26.39
CA ASP A 408 22.28 -8.26 -27.82
C ASP A 408 20.95 -7.53 -28.09
N ASN A 409 19.99 -7.60 -27.17
CA ASN A 409 18.63 -7.09 -27.34
C ASN A 409 18.33 -5.81 -26.54
N ILE A 410 19.17 -5.47 -25.56
CA ILE A 410 18.88 -4.38 -24.64
C ILE A 410 20.05 -3.42 -24.50
N GLY A 411 19.70 -2.12 -24.38
CA GLY A 411 20.59 -1.09 -23.86
C GLY A 411 20.50 -1.00 -22.33
N ASN A 412 20.99 0.10 -21.76
CA ASN A 412 21.04 0.31 -20.32
C ASN A 412 19.66 0.62 -19.67
N ASP A 413 18.58 0.63 -20.47
CA ASP A 413 17.25 0.93 -19.95
C ASP A 413 16.10 0.19 -20.68
N ILE A 414 15.01 0.04 -19.92
CA ILE A 414 13.71 -0.43 -20.39
C ILE A 414 12.70 0.66 -20.11
N THR A 415 11.88 0.99 -21.10
CA THR A 415 10.79 1.98 -20.93
C THR A 415 9.43 1.28 -21.02
N ILE A 416 8.56 1.56 -20.04
CA ILE A 416 7.15 1.13 -20.05
C ILE A 416 6.30 2.34 -20.37
N SER A 417 5.47 2.25 -21.40
CA SER A 417 4.59 3.32 -21.88
C SER A 417 3.21 2.81 -22.27
N ILE A 418 2.26 3.73 -22.39
CA ILE A 418 0.90 3.46 -22.87
C ILE A 418 0.74 4.07 -24.25
N GLU A 419 0.23 3.29 -25.18
CA GLU A 419 -0.14 3.72 -26.53
C GLU A 419 -1.64 3.51 -26.74
N GLU A 420 -2.36 4.58 -27.05
CA GLU A 420 -3.77 4.53 -27.44
C GLU A 420 -3.91 3.96 -28.86
N GLU A 421 -4.97 3.17 -29.12
CA GLU A 421 -5.25 2.61 -30.45
C GLU A 421 -5.99 3.59 -31.35
#